data_cc74f2970e4462244f560fe2004ed559
#
_entry.id   cc74f2970e4462244f560fe2004ed559
#
_cell.length_a   1.000
_cell.length_b   1.000
_cell.length_c   1.000
_cell.angle_alpha   90.00
_cell.angle_beta   90.00
_cell.angle_gamma   90.00
#
_symmetry.space_group_name_H-M   'P 1'
#
loop_
_entity.id
_entity.type
_entity.pdbx_description
1 polymer ?
#
loop_
_entity_poly.entity_id
_entity_poly.type
_entity_poly.pdbx_seq_one_letter_code
_entity_poly.pdbx_strand_id
1 'polypeptide(L)'
;MRWAYIIDDDKKIYLSERGCHFLEAEVTSIETKTTEQEIAGRDGVLVGSNTFGSFELSLNFYYDGTDSNDLKLFVEKLKKIIHSRKTMYVVHSDMPGRKYAFNSAKVEWENITNSDTTFTITFNCYKGYSESLLNTMQMNLSNDYKWQFENGHLSDSGIKYQHTNTNFSIYNGSDDMIDPSLGYWIVIKINIDAPNGFKLINNTTGDTFEYKKAIKKNQQLVIDGVHPVMSNKRVGIDTNWQWIRLDKGYNNIEIAGKGIDNPRIEFLFNFVYR
;
A
#
# COMPACT_ATOMS: atom_id res chain seq x y z
N MET A 1 16.27 10.72 -16.69
CA MET A 1 16.24 11.89 -15.77
C MET A 1 15.79 11.38 -14.41
N ARG A 2 16.53 11.64 -13.35
CA ARG A 2 16.15 11.27 -11.98
C ARG A 2 15.07 12.23 -11.47
N TRP A 3 14.10 11.74 -10.76
CA TRP A 3 12.97 12.51 -10.24
C TRP A 3 12.48 11.99 -8.90
N ALA A 4 11.91 12.90 -8.10
CA ALA A 4 11.18 12.58 -6.89
C ALA A 4 9.96 13.49 -6.76
N TYR A 5 8.86 12.97 -6.24
CA TYR A 5 7.64 13.73 -5.99
C TYR A 5 6.90 13.24 -4.74
N ILE A 6 6.11 14.13 -4.17
CA ILE A 6 5.17 13.83 -3.08
C ILE A 6 3.77 13.69 -3.68
N ILE A 7 2.99 12.75 -3.14
CA ILE A 7 1.56 12.61 -3.42
C ILE A 7 0.81 13.14 -2.20
N ASP A 8 0.07 14.24 -2.40
CA ASP A 8 -0.86 14.82 -1.42
C ASP A 8 -2.28 14.65 -1.97
N ASP A 9 -3.04 13.73 -1.38
CA ASP A 9 -4.30 13.21 -1.93
C ASP A 9 -4.09 12.73 -3.38
N ASP A 10 -4.69 13.38 -4.38
CA ASP A 10 -4.53 13.04 -5.81
C ASP A 10 -3.50 13.91 -6.54
N LYS A 11 -2.82 14.83 -5.84
CA LYS A 11 -1.88 15.77 -6.45
C LYS A 11 -0.44 15.29 -6.34
N LYS A 12 0.29 15.37 -7.45
CA LYS A 12 1.73 15.15 -7.49
C LYS A 12 2.45 16.49 -7.37
N ILE A 13 3.34 16.59 -6.39
CA ILE A 13 4.18 17.75 -6.14
C ILE A 13 5.62 17.31 -6.41
N TYR A 14 6.19 17.74 -7.52
CA TYR A 14 7.56 17.38 -7.87
C TYR A 14 8.56 18.15 -7.00
N LEU A 15 9.52 17.39 -6.45
CA LEU A 15 10.63 17.94 -5.68
C LEU A 15 11.81 18.29 -6.59
N SER A 16 11.95 17.59 -7.71
CA SER A 16 13.02 17.75 -8.70
C SER A 16 12.58 18.61 -9.88
N GLU A 17 12.37 19.94 -9.63
CA GLU A 17 12.00 20.93 -10.64
C GLU A 17 12.85 22.20 -10.49
N ARG A 18 13.03 22.95 -11.61
CA ARG A 18 13.58 24.31 -11.61
C ARG A 18 14.91 24.46 -10.83
N GLY A 19 15.94 23.79 -11.28
CA GLY A 19 17.27 23.84 -10.64
C GLY A 19 17.44 22.85 -9.48
N CYS A 20 16.40 22.17 -9.05
CA CYS A 20 16.48 21.12 -8.05
C CYS A 20 16.65 19.73 -8.70
N HIS A 21 17.76 19.09 -8.44
CA HIS A 21 18.14 17.81 -9.01
C HIS A 21 18.15 16.72 -7.94
N PHE A 22 17.34 15.69 -8.15
CA PHE A 22 17.40 14.48 -7.32
C PHE A 22 18.66 13.68 -7.65
N LEU A 23 19.45 13.34 -6.63
CA LEU A 23 20.72 12.62 -6.76
C LEU A 23 20.53 11.13 -6.51
N GLU A 24 20.10 10.76 -5.31
CA GLU A 24 19.97 9.37 -4.88
C GLU A 24 18.99 9.22 -3.71
N ALA A 25 18.56 7.98 -3.47
CA ALA A 25 17.75 7.61 -2.33
C ALA A 25 18.47 6.56 -1.47
N GLU A 26 18.37 6.71 -0.16
CA GLU A 26 18.85 5.76 0.83
C GLU A 26 17.71 5.36 1.75
N VAL A 27 17.52 4.07 1.97
CA VAL A 27 16.51 3.52 2.89
C VAL A 27 17.24 2.88 4.06
N THR A 28 16.91 3.29 5.28
CA THR A 28 17.42 2.60 6.48
C THR A 28 16.76 1.24 6.62
N SER A 29 17.43 0.30 7.28
CA SER A 29 16.85 -1.00 7.60
C SER A 29 15.62 -0.84 8.50
N ILE A 30 14.57 -1.61 8.22
CA ILE A 30 13.36 -1.64 9.04
C ILE A 30 13.70 -2.34 10.37
N GLU A 31 13.40 -1.66 11.49
CA GLU A 31 13.59 -2.25 12.81
C GLU A 31 12.57 -3.37 13.05
N THR A 32 13.06 -4.58 13.30
CA THR A 32 12.20 -5.69 13.73
C THR A 32 12.04 -5.64 15.25
N LYS A 33 10.81 -5.52 15.72
CA LYS A 33 10.45 -5.56 17.14
C LYS A 33 9.94 -6.94 17.51
N THR A 34 10.71 -7.65 18.33
CA THR A 34 10.37 -8.98 18.85
C THR A 34 9.82 -8.85 20.25
N THR A 35 8.75 -9.57 20.54
CA THR A 35 8.24 -9.72 21.93
C THR A 35 8.77 -11.02 22.48
N GLU A 36 9.51 -10.96 23.59
CA GLU A 36 10.10 -12.12 24.25
C GLU A 36 9.60 -12.21 25.69
N GLN A 37 9.34 -13.41 26.17
CA GLN A 37 8.92 -13.69 27.55
C GLN A 37 9.76 -14.80 28.16
N GLU A 38 10.42 -14.52 29.26
CA GLU A 38 11.11 -15.52 30.07
C GLU A 38 10.10 -16.32 30.89
N ILE A 39 10.30 -17.63 30.93
CA ILE A 39 9.48 -18.54 31.77
C ILE A 39 10.39 -19.13 32.85
N ALA A 40 10.04 -18.92 34.11
CA ALA A 40 10.81 -19.44 35.22
C ALA A 40 10.95 -20.98 35.18
N GLY A 41 12.18 -21.47 35.29
CA GLY A 41 12.49 -22.91 35.25
C GLY A 41 12.59 -23.50 33.83
N ARG A 42 12.61 -22.70 32.79
CA ARG A 42 12.84 -23.11 31.40
C ARG A 42 14.02 -22.33 30.82
N ASP A 43 14.90 -23.04 30.10
CA ASP A 43 15.98 -22.41 29.36
C ASP A 43 15.43 -21.68 28.12
N GLY A 44 15.99 -20.48 27.84
CA GLY A 44 15.61 -19.66 26.68
C GLY A 44 14.37 -18.81 26.96
N VAL A 45 13.86 -18.19 25.88
CA VAL A 45 12.70 -17.28 25.89
C VAL A 45 11.58 -17.81 24.99
N LEU A 46 10.35 -17.49 25.36
CA LEU A 46 9.21 -17.66 24.47
C LEU A 46 9.15 -16.45 23.54
N VAL A 47 9.27 -16.70 22.23
CA VAL A 47 9.24 -15.64 21.21
C VAL A 47 7.81 -15.47 20.70
N GLY A 48 7.30 -14.25 20.78
CA GLY A 48 6.03 -13.84 20.18
C GLY A 48 6.16 -13.48 18.70
N SER A 49 5.09 -12.94 18.12
CA SER A 49 5.13 -12.45 16.74
C SER A 49 6.00 -11.20 16.60
N ASN A 50 6.81 -11.16 15.55
CA ASN A 50 7.56 -9.97 15.19
C ASN A 50 6.64 -8.89 14.62
N THR A 51 6.93 -7.64 14.96
CA THR A 51 6.34 -6.45 14.35
C THR A 51 7.43 -5.57 13.78
N PHE A 52 7.08 -4.70 12.83
CA PHE A 52 8.04 -3.84 12.16
C PHE A 52 7.81 -2.39 12.55
N GLY A 53 8.92 -1.71 12.88
CA GLY A 53 8.93 -0.30 13.23
C GLY A 53 8.87 0.62 12.01
N SER A 54 8.80 1.93 12.27
CA SER A 54 9.04 2.94 11.24
C SER A 54 10.49 2.88 10.76
N PHE A 55 10.73 3.34 9.54
CA PHE A 55 12.06 3.47 8.96
C PHE A 55 12.23 4.84 8.30
N GLU A 56 13.46 5.21 7.97
CA GLU A 56 13.74 6.47 7.32
C GLU A 56 14.09 6.25 5.85
N LEU A 57 13.54 7.12 5.00
CA LEU A 57 13.91 7.27 3.61
C LEU A 57 14.56 8.64 3.44
N SER A 58 15.85 8.65 3.11
CA SER A 58 16.62 9.85 2.83
C SER A 58 16.76 10.06 1.34
N LEU A 59 16.37 11.24 0.86
CA LEU A 59 16.52 11.66 -0.52
C LEU A 59 17.54 12.80 -0.60
N ASN A 60 18.60 12.61 -1.37
CA ASN A 60 19.66 13.58 -1.58
C ASN A 60 19.40 14.42 -2.83
N PHE A 61 19.56 15.73 -2.71
CA PHE A 61 19.32 16.70 -3.77
C PHE A 61 20.48 17.68 -3.91
N TYR A 62 20.61 18.22 -5.11
CA TYR A 62 21.41 19.39 -5.41
C TYR A 62 20.52 20.48 -5.96
N TYR A 63 20.65 21.70 -5.44
CA TYR A 63 19.97 22.89 -5.95
C TYR A 63 20.97 23.86 -6.55
N ASP A 64 20.72 24.21 -7.81
CA ASP A 64 21.46 25.21 -8.61
C ASP A 64 20.63 26.49 -8.67
N GLY A 65 20.88 27.39 -7.73
CA GLY A 65 20.16 28.66 -7.62
C GLY A 65 20.84 29.78 -8.40
N THR A 66 20.04 30.76 -8.82
CA THR A 66 20.56 31.95 -9.53
C THR A 66 21.31 32.89 -8.60
N ASP A 67 20.81 33.08 -7.39
CA ASP A 67 21.41 33.92 -6.35
C ASP A 67 20.95 33.49 -4.93
N SER A 68 21.46 34.19 -3.91
CA SER A 68 21.15 33.91 -2.51
C SER A 68 19.67 34.17 -2.14
N ASN A 69 18.94 35.02 -2.85
CA ASN A 69 17.52 35.26 -2.61
C ASN A 69 16.68 34.15 -3.22
N ASP A 70 17.07 33.66 -4.39
CA ASP A 70 16.44 32.51 -5.05
C ASP A 70 16.55 31.26 -4.15
N LEU A 71 17.73 31.00 -3.59
CA LEU A 71 17.92 29.92 -2.61
C LEU A 71 17.00 30.06 -1.39
N LYS A 72 16.88 31.24 -0.82
CA LYS A 72 15.97 31.47 0.33
C LYS A 72 14.50 31.20 -0.02
N LEU A 73 14.06 31.66 -1.20
CA LEU A 73 12.70 31.42 -1.68
C LEU A 73 12.43 29.92 -1.92
N PHE A 74 13.42 29.22 -2.48
CA PHE A 74 13.35 27.77 -2.67
C PHE A 74 13.21 27.05 -1.32
N VAL A 75 14.04 27.38 -0.32
CA VAL A 75 13.99 26.81 1.03
C VAL A 75 12.60 27.01 1.67
N GLU A 76 12.04 28.21 1.59
CA GLU A 76 10.71 28.52 2.13
C GLU A 76 9.59 27.76 1.38
N LYS A 77 9.70 27.61 0.07
CA LYS A 77 8.78 26.80 -0.72
C LYS A 77 8.85 25.32 -0.34
N LEU A 78 10.07 24.77 -0.20
CA LEU A 78 10.28 23.38 0.18
C LEU A 78 9.71 23.09 1.57
N LYS A 79 9.98 23.95 2.55
CA LYS A 79 9.41 23.83 3.90
C LYS A 79 7.89 23.74 3.89
N LYS A 80 7.21 24.55 3.07
CA LYS A 80 5.74 24.52 2.95
C LYS A 80 5.22 23.22 2.36
N ILE A 81 5.99 22.59 1.47
CA ILE A 81 5.61 21.31 0.85
C ILE A 81 5.76 20.15 1.84
N ILE A 82 6.90 20.08 2.55
CA ILE A 82 7.22 18.94 3.40
C ILE A 82 6.58 18.98 4.80
N HIS A 83 6.32 20.19 5.34
CA HIS A 83 5.68 20.34 6.65
C HIS A 83 4.16 20.36 6.51
N SER A 84 3.57 19.17 6.42
CA SER A 84 2.12 18.98 6.38
C SER A 84 1.63 18.37 7.70
N ARG A 85 0.37 18.66 8.04
CA ARG A 85 -0.33 17.96 9.15
C ARG A 85 -0.96 16.64 8.73
N LYS A 86 -0.95 16.36 7.42
CA LYS A 86 -1.47 15.13 6.84
C LYS A 86 -0.32 14.16 6.57
N THR A 87 -0.64 12.89 6.60
CA THR A 87 0.23 11.86 6.04
C THR A 87 0.21 11.93 4.51
N MET A 88 1.35 11.78 3.89
CA MET A 88 1.52 11.82 2.43
C MET A 88 2.37 10.65 1.98
N TYR A 89 2.50 10.50 0.67
CA TYR A 89 3.42 9.53 0.10
C TYR A 89 4.55 10.22 -0.65
N VAL A 90 5.72 9.63 -0.63
CA VAL A 90 6.86 10.02 -1.46
C VAL A 90 7.20 8.89 -2.43
N VAL A 91 7.60 9.28 -3.65
CA VAL A 91 7.98 8.38 -4.74
C VAL A 91 9.24 8.93 -5.40
N HIS A 92 10.18 8.06 -5.77
CA HIS A 92 11.42 8.44 -6.42
C HIS A 92 11.80 7.50 -7.56
N SER A 93 12.61 8.00 -8.50
CA SER A 93 12.96 7.29 -9.74
C SER A 93 13.80 6.04 -9.56
N ASP A 94 14.49 5.89 -8.41
CA ASP A 94 15.32 4.71 -8.16
C ASP A 94 14.44 3.47 -7.84
N MET A 95 13.20 3.70 -7.33
CA MET A 95 12.17 2.69 -7.11
C MET A 95 10.80 3.19 -7.60
N PRO A 96 10.60 3.36 -8.92
CA PRO A 96 9.46 4.07 -9.49
C PRO A 96 8.11 3.36 -9.28
N GLY A 97 8.14 2.06 -8.99
CA GLY A 97 6.95 1.26 -8.69
C GLY A 97 6.54 1.25 -7.23
N ARG A 98 7.25 1.96 -6.34
CA ARG A 98 6.98 2.02 -4.90
C ARG A 98 6.60 3.42 -4.44
N LYS A 99 5.73 3.49 -3.46
CA LYS A 99 5.38 4.70 -2.70
C LYS A 99 5.62 4.46 -1.21
N TYR A 100 6.13 5.47 -0.53
CA TYR A 100 6.48 5.41 0.89
C TYR A 100 5.59 6.37 1.66
N ALA A 101 4.77 5.85 2.57
CA ALA A 101 3.88 6.65 3.41
C ALA A 101 4.68 7.32 4.53
N PHE A 102 4.71 8.64 4.59
CA PHE A 102 5.40 9.37 5.64
C PHE A 102 4.47 10.30 6.43
N ASN A 103 4.80 10.57 7.68
CA ASN A 103 4.08 11.48 8.57
C ASN A 103 4.88 12.73 8.94
N SER A 104 6.19 12.69 8.79
CA SER A 104 7.09 13.81 9.05
C SER A 104 8.32 13.74 8.17
N ALA A 105 8.95 14.88 7.94
CA ALA A 105 10.21 14.97 7.23
C ALA A 105 11.12 16.02 7.87
N LYS A 106 12.44 15.80 7.76
CA LYS A 106 13.49 16.73 8.16
C LYS A 106 14.29 17.12 6.94
N VAL A 107 14.86 18.32 6.93
CA VAL A 107 15.78 18.77 5.88
C VAL A 107 17.08 19.21 6.51
N GLU A 108 18.18 18.67 6.01
CA GLU A 108 19.53 19.06 6.37
C GLU A 108 20.19 19.70 5.14
N TRP A 109 20.83 20.84 5.33
CA TRP A 109 21.40 21.68 4.28
C TRP A 109 22.90 21.72 4.39
N GLU A 110 23.59 21.61 3.26
CA GLU A 110 25.02 21.82 3.13
C GLU A 110 25.28 22.82 1.99
N ASN A 111 25.60 24.04 2.33
CA ASN A 111 25.83 25.11 1.36
C ASN A 111 27.20 24.92 0.70
N ILE A 112 27.22 24.89 -0.64
CA ILE A 112 28.43 24.80 -1.47
C ILE A 112 28.89 26.23 -1.81
N THR A 113 27.96 27.07 -2.23
CA THR A 113 28.18 28.49 -2.55
C THR A 113 27.08 29.35 -1.93
N ASN A 114 27.03 30.65 -2.28
CA ASN A 114 25.94 31.54 -1.85
C ASN A 114 24.59 31.25 -2.55
N SER A 115 24.60 30.54 -3.67
CA SER A 115 23.42 30.18 -4.48
C SER A 115 23.15 28.69 -4.54
N ASP A 116 24.21 27.88 -4.40
CA ASP A 116 24.12 26.43 -4.61
C ASP A 116 24.21 25.69 -3.28
N THR A 117 23.39 24.66 -3.16
CA THR A 117 23.37 23.82 -1.95
C THR A 117 23.10 22.37 -2.29
N THR A 118 23.69 21.47 -1.52
CA THR A 118 23.17 20.12 -1.37
C THR A 118 22.27 20.05 -0.16
N PHE A 119 21.28 19.21 -0.23
CA PHE A 119 20.41 18.97 0.93
C PHE A 119 19.84 17.57 0.91
N THR A 120 19.57 17.05 2.09
CA THR A 120 18.94 15.76 2.30
C THR A 120 17.57 15.95 2.94
N ILE A 121 16.55 15.34 2.36
CA ILE A 121 15.23 15.23 2.98
C ILE A 121 15.08 13.82 3.54
N THR A 122 14.99 13.72 4.86
CA THR A 122 14.75 12.45 5.56
C THR A 122 13.27 12.34 5.93
N PHE A 123 12.57 11.39 5.33
CA PHE A 123 11.15 11.09 5.55
C PHE A 123 11.01 9.97 6.59
N ASN A 124 10.21 10.18 7.63
CA ASN A 124 9.83 9.11 8.56
C ASN A 124 8.67 8.28 7.99
N CYS A 125 8.99 7.09 7.48
CA CYS A 125 8.04 6.15 6.89
C CYS A 125 7.38 5.32 8.00
N TYR A 126 6.21 5.75 8.44
CA TYR A 126 5.58 5.26 9.67
C TYR A 126 4.94 3.87 9.57
N LYS A 127 4.62 3.39 8.36
CA LYS A 127 3.94 2.10 8.17
C LYS A 127 4.85 0.87 8.38
N GLY A 128 6.17 1.04 8.42
CA GLY A 128 7.12 -0.07 8.49
C GLY A 128 7.20 -0.91 7.19
N TYR A 129 6.65 -0.41 6.08
CA TYR A 129 6.69 -1.00 4.74
C TYR A 129 6.44 0.07 3.66
N SER A 130 6.85 -0.23 2.43
CA SER A 130 6.45 0.53 1.25
C SER A 130 5.31 -0.19 0.52
N GLU A 131 4.56 0.54 -0.30
CA GLU A 131 3.42 0.02 -1.07
C GLU A 131 3.69 0.13 -2.56
N SER A 132 3.07 -0.74 -3.35
CA SER A 132 3.06 -0.54 -4.80
C SER A 132 2.44 0.81 -5.15
N LEU A 133 3.00 1.50 -6.16
CA LEU A 133 2.50 2.80 -6.59
C LEU A 133 1.04 2.72 -7.04
N LEU A 134 0.69 1.67 -7.77
CA LEU A 134 -0.64 1.40 -8.28
C LEU A 134 -1.29 0.26 -7.49
N ASN A 135 -2.61 0.26 -7.42
CA ASN A 135 -3.35 -0.89 -6.89
C ASN A 135 -3.58 -1.94 -7.99
N THR A 136 -4.03 -3.12 -7.59
CA THR A 136 -4.24 -4.28 -8.45
C THR A 136 -5.21 -4.03 -9.62
N MET A 137 -6.20 -3.16 -9.47
CA MET A 137 -7.14 -2.81 -10.55
C MET A 137 -6.60 -1.79 -11.55
N GLN A 138 -5.52 -1.09 -11.19
CA GLN A 138 -4.80 -0.17 -12.07
C GLN A 138 -3.62 -0.86 -12.78
N MET A 139 -3.44 -2.16 -12.55
CA MET A 139 -2.38 -2.94 -13.13
C MET A 139 -2.55 -2.98 -14.65
N ASN A 140 -1.58 -2.39 -15.35
CA ASN A 140 -1.45 -2.52 -16.78
C ASN A 140 -0.02 -2.95 -17.09
N LEU A 141 0.15 -4.17 -17.54
CA LEU A 141 1.45 -4.78 -17.83
C LEU A 141 2.24 -4.04 -18.93
N SER A 142 1.59 -3.16 -19.71
CA SER A 142 2.26 -2.30 -20.70
C SER A 142 3.01 -1.10 -20.08
N ASN A 143 2.90 -0.85 -18.77
CA ASN A 143 3.57 0.24 -18.05
C ASN A 143 4.61 -0.31 -17.06
N ASP A 144 5.61 -0.99 -17.57
CA ASP A 144 6.61 -1.75 -16.81
C ASP A 144 7.34 -0.94 -15.71
N TYR A 145 7.58 0.36 -15.94
CA TYR A 145 8.28 1.23 -14.97
C TYR A 145 7.45 1.62 -13.73
N LYS A 146 6.12 1.36 -13.72
CA LYS A 146 5.23 1.67 -12.57
C LYS A 146 5.06 0.49 -11.61
N TRP A 147 5.62 -0.66 -11.97
CA TRP A 147 5.60 -1.86 -11.14
C TRP A 147 7.01 -2.24 -10.72
N GLN A 148 7.12 -2.69 -9.48
CA GLN A 148 8.39 -3.19 -8.99
C GLN A 148 8.69 -4.54 -9.67
N PHE A 149 9.89 -4.68 -10.24
CA PHE A 149 10.38 -5.95 -10.75
C PHE A 149 10.56 -6.97 -9.62
N GLU A 150 10.55 -8.28 -9.98
CA GLU A 150 10.75 -9.41 -9.06
C GLU A 150 9.60 -9.69 -8.08
N ASN A 151 8.41 -9.10 -8.27
CA ASN A 151 7.23 -9.41 -7.48
C ASN A 151 6.44 -10.65 -7.96
N GLY A 152 7.04 -11.48 -8.85
CA GLY A 152 6.44 -12.69 -9.41
C GLY A 152 5.42 -12.45 -10.52
N HIS A 153 5.21 -11.20 -10.95
CA HIS A 153 4.40 -10.88 -12.12
C HIS A 153 5.19 -11.14 -13.40
N LEU A 154 4.80 -12.19 -14.10
CA LEU A 154 5.19 -12.39 -15.50
C LEU A 154 4.11 -11.77 -16.38
N SER A 155 4.51 -11.08 -17.44
CA SER A 155 3.59 -10.44 -18.39
C SER A 155 2.59 -11.42 -19.04
N ASP A 156 2.86 -12.71 -18.96
CA ASP A 156 2.11 -13.81 -19.55
C ASP A 156 1.30 -14.63 -18.52
N SER A 157 1.31 -14.23 -17.23
CA SER A 157 0.76 -15.05 -16.14
C SER A 157 -0.77 -15.12 -16.09
N GLY A 158 -1.48 -14.36 -16.92
CA GLY A 158 -2.94 -14.32 -16.90
C GLY A 158 -3.57 -13.87 -15.57
N ILE A 159 -2.78 -13.25 -14.70
CA ILE A 159 -3.23 -12.77 -13.38
C ILE A 159 -4.33 -11.72 -13.57
N LYS A 160 -5.45 -11.94 -12.89
CA LYS A 160 -6.60 -11.03 -12.91
C LYS A 160 -7.06 -10.81 -11.48
N TYR A 161 -7.57 -9.60 -11.24
CA TYR A 161 -8.16 -9.19 -9.95
C TYR A 161 -9.65 -8.89 -10.06
N GLN A 162 -10.23 -9.10 -11.25
CA GLN A 162 -11.66 -9.10 -11.49
C GLN A 162 -12.06 -10.46 -12.06
N HIS A 163 -13.05 -11.08 -11.43
CA HIS A 163 -13.56 -12.41 -11.80
C HIS A 163 -15.07 -12.41 -11.91
N THR A 164 -15.58 -13.29 -12.78
CA THR A 164 -17.01 -13.55 -13.00
C THR A 164 -17.39 -15.01 -12.71
N ASN A 165 -16.44 -15.82 -12.28
CA ASN A 165 -16.61 -17.20 -11.89
C ASN A 165 -16.76 -17.32 -10.37
N THR A 166 -17.31 -18.43 -9.90
CA THR A 166 -17.42 -18.74 -8.47
C THR A 166 -16.14 -19.30 -7.87
N ASN A 167 -15.23 -19.84 -8.69
CA ASN A 167 -13.93 -20.36 -8.26
C ASN A 167 -12.84 -19.71 -9.11
N PHE A 168 -11.86 -19.09 -8.44
CA PHE A 168 -10.75 -18.37 -9.08
C PHE A 168 -9.58 -18.21 -8.11
N SER A 169 -8.46 -17.72 -8.62
CA SER A 169 -7.28 -17.45 -7.80
C SER A 169 -6.94 -15.96 -7.81
N ILE A 170 -6.53 -15.43 -6.66
CA ILE A 170 -5.99 -14.07 -6.48
C ILE A 170 -4.51 -14.19 -6.12
N TYR A 171 -3.66 -13.49 -6.85
CA TYR A 171 -2.23 -13.44 -6.58
C TYR A 171 -1.86 -12.25 -5.71
N ASN A 172 -1.22 -12.52 -4.57
CA ASN A 172 -0.61 -11.51 -3.70
C ASN A 172 0.92 -11.52 -3.88
N GLY A 173 1.44 -10.53 -4.61
CA GLY A 173 2.88 -10.35 -4.84
C GLY A 173 3.60 -9.56 -3.75
N SER A 174 2.99 -9.42 -2.58
CA SER A 174 3.58 -8.74 -1.42
C SER A 174 4.62 -9.63 -0.72
N ASP A 175 5.51 -8.97 0.03
CA ASP A 175 6.43 -9.67 0.95
C ASP A 175 5.72 -10.19 2.20
N ASP A 176 4.46 -9.82 2.40
CA ASP A 176 3.68 -10.18 3.58
C ASP A 176 2.23 -10.56 3.21
N MET A 177 1.53 -11.22 4.16
CA MET A 177 0.09 -11.45 4.07
C MET A 177 -0.66 -10.13 4.12
N ILE A 178 -1.63 -9.91 3.24
CA ILE A 178 -2.54 -8.77 3.33
C ILE A 178 -3.65 -9.11 4.33
N ASP A 179 -3.52 -8.58 5.54
CA ASP A 179 -4.52 -8.72 6.62
C ASP A 179 -5.11 -7.35 6.97
N PRO A 180 -6.38 -7.10 6.65
CA PRO A 180 -7.01 -5.81 6.94
C PRO A 180 -7.11 -5.49 8.44
N SER A 181 -7.05 -6.48 9.32
CA SER A 181 -7.04 -6.26 10.77
C SER A 181 -5.74 -5.63 11.26
N LEU A 182 -4.65 -5.78 10.51
CA LEU A 182 -3.35 -5.18 10.76
C LEU A 182 -3.17 -3.81 10.05
N GLY A 183 -4.24 -3.31 9.41
CA GLY A 183 -4.22 -2.00 8.74
C GLY A 183 -3.73 -2.03 7.29
N TYR A 184 -3.51 -3.20 6.69
CA TYR A 184 -3.27 -3.29 5.25
C TYR A 184 -4.53 -2.95 4.47
N TRP A 185 -4.35 -2.10 3.45
CA TRP A 185 -5.48 -1.66 2.64
C TRP A 185 -5.90 -2.74 1.65
N ILE A 186 -7.15 -3.16 1.75
CA ILE A 186 -7.82 -4.04 0.81
C ILE A 186 -9.30 -3.66 0.70
N VAL A 187 -9.81 -3.60 -0.52
CA VAL A 187 -11.23 -3.40 -0.82
C VAL A 187 -11.69 -4.51 -1.75
N ILE A 188 -12.77 -5.22 -1.36
CA ILE A 188 -13.39 -6.24 -2.18
C ILE A 188 -14.77 -5.73 -2.59
N LYS A 189 -15.02 -5.61 -3.91
CA LYS A 189 -16.31 -5.19 -4.47
C LYS A 189 -17.01 -6.37 -5.06
N ILE A 190 -18.25 -6.59 -4.67
CA ILE A 190 -19.04 -7.78 -5.05
C ILE A 190 -20.39 -7.34 -5.60
N ASN A 191 -20.71 -7.75 -6.84
CA ASN A 191 -22.01 -7.68 -7.46
C ASN A 191 -22.43 -9.11 -7.79
N ILE A 192 -23.58 -9.56 -7.29
CA ILE A 192 -24.03 -10.95 -7.39
C ILE A 192 -25.54 -11.07 -7.20
N ASP A 193 -26.16 -12.02 -7.88
CA ASP A 193 -27.52 -12.45 -7.55
C ASP A 193 -27.42 -13.61 -6.57
N ALA A 194 -27.80 -13.38 -5.30
CA ALA A 194 -27.78 -14.40 -4.25
C ALA A 194 -29.02 -14.25 -3.35
N PRO A 195 -30.11 -14.96 -3.68
CA PRO A 195 -31.40 -14.80 -2.97
C PRO A 195 -31.35 -15.27 -1.51
N ASN A 196 -30.39 -16.11 -1.15
CA ASN A 196 -30.22 -16.63 0.21
C ASN A 196 -28.90 -16.16 0.87
N GLY A 197 -28.28 -15.08 0.33
CA GLY A 197 -26.96 -14.67 0.73
C GLY A 197 -25.87 -15.55 0.12
N PHE A 198 -24.61 -15.31 0.50
CA PHE A 198 -23.46 -16.05 -0.03
C PHE A 198 -22.31 -16.07 0.97
N LYS A 199 -21.35 -16.96 0.72
CA LYS A 199 -20.05 -17.02 1.40
C LYS A 199 -18.95 -16.73 0.41
N LEU A 200 -17.98 -15.91 0.81
CA LEU A 200 -16.69 -15.74 0.14
C LEU A 200 -15.65 -16.48 0.99
N ILE A 201 -15.01 -17.47 0.41
CA ILE A 201 -14.10 -18.36 1.11
C ILE A 201 -12.72 -18.22 0.48
N ASN A 202 -11.70 -17.99 1.30
CA ASN A 202 -10.31 -18.16 0.89
C ASN A 202 -9.83 -19.54 1.39
N ASN A 203 -9.80 -20.52 0.51
CA ASN A 203 -9.38 -21.89 0.84
C ASN A 203 -7.90 -21.98 1.23
N THR A 204 -7.08 -20.99 0.89
CA THR A 204 -5.65 -20.94 1.24
C THR A 204 -5.45 -20.53 2.71
N THR A 205 -6.18 -19.51 3.18
CA THR A 205 -6.07 -19.03 4.58
C THR A 205 -7.12 -19.65 5.51
N GLY A 206 -8.16 -20.29 4.95
CA GLY A 206 -9.29 -20.81 5.70
C GLY A 206 -10.33 -19.75 6.09
N ASP A 207 -10.17 -18.51 5.64
CA ASP A 207 -11.09 -17.43 5.99
C ASP A 207 -12.43 -17.57 5.25
N THR A 208 -13.52 -17.24 5.94
CA THR A 208 -14.86 -17.24 5.37
C THR A 208 -15.62 -15.98 5.78
N PHE A 209 -15.88 -15.11 4.82
CA PHE A 209 -16.83 -14.03 4.96
C PHE A 209 -18.22 -14.50 4.52
N GLU A 210 -19.27 -14.26 5.31
CA GLU A 210 -20.65 -14.61 4.98
C GLU A 210 -21.54 -13.37 5.01
N TYR A 211 -22.30 -13.14 3.92
CA TYR A 211 -23.39 -12.18 3.87
C TYR A 211 -24.71 -12.94 3.88
N LYS A 212 -25.55 -12.71 4.91
CA LYS A 212 -26.73 -13.54 5.25
C LYS A 212 -28.05 -13.08 4.62
N LYS A 213 -28.06 -11.94 3.94
CA LYS A 213 -29.27 -11.37 3.32
C LYS A 213 -29.30 -11.62 1.81
N ALA A 214 -30.48 -11.56 1.23
CA ALA A 214 -30.62 -11.55 -0.22
C ALA A 214 -29.92 -10.31 -0.81
N ILE A 215 -29.22 -10.50 -1.93
CA ILE A 215 -28.57 -9.43 -2.69
C ILE A 215 -28.81 -9.66 -4.18
N LYS A 216 -28.95 -8.57 -4.93
CA LYS A 216 -29.12 -8.57 -6.38
C LYS A 216 -27.88 -7.95 -7.06
N LYS A 217 -27.58 -8.35 -8.29
CA LYS A 217 -26.43 -7.86 -9.06
C LYS A 217 -26.35 -6.33 -9.24
N ASN A 218 -27.48 -5.62 -9.15
CA ASN A 218 -27.52 -4.16 -9.20
C ASN A 218 -27.19 -3.50 -7.85
N GLN A 219 -27.03 -4.28 -6.79
CA GLN A 219 -26.55 -3.85 -5.48
C GLN A 219 -25.08 -4.24 -5.35
N GLN A 220 -24.24 -3.29 -4.97
CA GLN A 220 -22.82 -3.57 -4.75
C GLN A 220 -22.54 -3.68 -3.25
N LEU A 221 -22.07 -4.84 -2.81
CA LEU A 221 -21.47 -5.00 -1.50
C LEU A 221 -19.97 -4.65 -1.61
N VAL A 222 -19.53 -3.74 -0.79
CA VAL A 222 -18.11 -3.33 -0.68
C VAL A 222 -17.59 -3.75 0.69
N ILE A 223 -16.57 -4.58 0.73
CA ILE A 223 -15.85 -4.92 1.96
C ILE A 223 -14.61 -4.02 1.98
N ASP A 224 -14.64 -2.95 2.77
CA ASP A 224 -13.54 -2.01 2.95
C ASP A 224 -12.75 -2.40 4.19
N GLY A 225 -11.66 -3.11 3.99
CA GLY A 225 -10.93 -3.76 5.07
C GLY A 225 -11.81 -4.75 5.83
N VAL A 226 -12.11 -4.42 7.09
CA VAL A 226 -13.00 -5.21 7.98
C VAL A 226 -14.44 -4.70 7.98
N HIS A 227 -14.76 -3.69 7.16
CA HIS A 227 -16.07 -3.01 7.18
C HIS A 227 -16.89 -3.31 5.93
N PRO A 228 -17.92 -4.18 6.01
CA PRO A 228 -18.86 -4.38 4.92
C PRO A 228 -19.83 -3.19 4.81
N VAL A 229 -19.96 -2.63 3.59
CA VAL A 229 -20.76 -1.45 3.27
C VAL A 229 -21.62 -1.74 2.04
N MET A 230 -22.89 -1.34 2.07
CA MET A 230 -23.79 -1.38 0.91
C MET A 230 -24.58 -0.07 0.85
N SER A 231 -24.64 0.56 -0.31
CA SER A 231 -25.34 1.86 -0.49
C SER A 231 -24.93 2.91 0.57
N ASN A 232 -23.63 3.04 0.84
CA ASN A 232 -23.03 3.91 1.87
C ASN A 232 -23.48 3.65 3.32
N LYS A 233 -24.06 2.47 3.60
CA LYS A 233 -24.44 2.05 4.96
C LYS A 233 -23.62 0.84 5.38
N ARG A 234 -23.13 0.82 6.61
CA ARG A 234 -22.49 -0.35 7.21
C ARG A 234 -23.51 -1.48 7.38
N VAL A 235 -23.18 -2.66 6.88
CA VAL A 235 -24.06 -3.85 6.93
C VAL A 235 -23.43 -5.01 7.71
N GLY A 236 -22.52 -4.72 8.62
CA GLY A 236 -21.82 -5.74 9.43
C GLY A 236 -22.77 -6.66 10.21
N ILE A 237 -23.95 -6.17 10.66
CA ILE A 237 -24.96 -6.96 11.36
C ILE A 237 -25.53 -8.10 10.50
N ASP A 238 -25.47 -7.95 9.17
CA ASP A 238 -25.96 -8.94 8.21
C ASP A 238 -24.85 -9.93 7.78
N THR A 239 -23.71 -9.93 8.47
CA THR A 239 -22.53 -10.77 8.18
C THR A 239 -22.19 -11.67 9.37
N ASN A 240 -21.14 -12.48 9.20
CA ASN A 240 -20.56 -13.30 10.28
C ASN A 240 -19.42 -12.58 11.02
N TRP A 241 -19.18 -11.28 10.79
CA TRP A 241 -18.11 -10.47 11.40
C TRP A 241 -16.70 -10.98 11.12
N GLN A 242 -16.50 -11.69 10.01
CA GLN A 242 -15.20 -12.15 9.54
C GLN A 242 -14.77 -11.34 8.31
N TRP A 243 -13.49 -11.39 8.00
CA TRP A 243 -12.90 -10.76 6.82
C TRP A 243 -12.05 -11.76 6.05
N ILE A 244 -11.56 -11.36 4.87
CA ILE A 244 -10.71 -12.16 4.02
C ILE A 244 -9.28 -11.60 4.08
N ARG A 245 -8.33 -12.46 4.40
CA ARG A 245 -6.89 -12.21 4.26
C ARG A 245 -6.40 -12.82 2.95
N LEU A 246 -5.27 -12.31 2.46
CA LEU A 246 -4.60 -12.87 1.28
C LEU A 246 -3.16 -13.24 1.68
N ASP A 247 -2.86 -14.52 1.69
CA ASP A 247 -1.50 -15.01 1.93
C ASP A 247 -0.58 -14.68 0.73
N LYS A 248 0.73 -14.77 0.91
CA LYS A 248 1.72 -14.59 -0.16
C LYS A 248 1.49 -15.58 -1.29
N GLY A 249 1.59 -15.13 -2.54
CA GLY A 249 1.39 -15.96 -3.70
C GLY A 249 -0.09 -16.13 -4.05
N TYR A 250 -0.46 -17.31 -4.54
CA TYR A 250 -1.81 -17.59 -5.02
C TYR A 250 -2.77 -17.97 -3.89
N ASN A 251 -3.93 -17.31 -3.86
CA ASN A 251 -5.03 -17.57 -2.94
C ASN A 251 -6.21 -18.13 -3.73
N ASN A 252 -6.68 -19.31 -3.36
CA ASN A 252 -7.82 -19.98 -3.98
C ASN A 252 -9.12 -19.49 -3.37
N ILE A 253 -9.90 -18.75 -4.14
CA ILE A 253 -11.13 -18.09 -3.71
C ILE A 253 -12.33 -18.84 -4.25
N GLU A 254 -13.34 -19.04 -3.39
CA GLU A 254 -14.62 -19.65 -3.72
C GLU A 254 -15.77 -18.76 -3.28
N ILE A 255 -16.79 -18.61 -4.15
CA ILE A 255 -18.07 -17.99 -3.80
C ILE A 255 -19.10 -19.13 -3.71
N ALA A 256 -19.61 -19.39 -2.51
CA ALA A 256 -20.55 -20.48 -2.22
C ALA A 256 -21.92 -19.95 -1.77
N GLY A 257 -23.00 -20.60 -2.23
CA GLY A 257 -24.39 -20.29 -1.83
C GLY A 257 -25.42 -20.94 -2.73
N LYS A 258 -26.69 -20.96 -2.30
CA LYS A 258 -27.80 -21.51 -3.08
C LYS A 258 -28.40 -20.46 -4.02
N GLY A 259 -28.45 -20.79 -5.33
CA GLY A 259 -29.07 -19.92 -6.33
C GLY A 259 -28.21 -18.69 -6.67
N ILE A 260 -26.91 -18.82 -6.53
CA ILE A 260 -25.95 -17.78 -6.96
C ILE A 260 -25.91 -17.72 -8.48
N ASP A 261 -26.01 -16.50 -9.01
CA ASP A 261 -25.89 -16.22 -10.43
C ASP A 261 -25.16 -14.87 -10.67
N ASN A 262 -24.59 -14.72 -11.86
CA ASN A 262 -23.93 -13.50 -12.34
C ASN A 262 -22.94 -12.88 -11.35
N PRO A 263 -21.99 -13.61 -10.76
CA PRO A 263 -20.99 -13.03 -9.87
C PRO A 263 -20.04 -12.12 -10.64
N ARG A 264 -19.75 -10.95 -10.06
CA ARG A 264 -18.64 -10.08 -10.43
C ARG A 264 -17.96 -9.62 -9.15
N ILE A 265 -16.71 -9.97 -9.01
CA ILE A 265 -15.92 -9.64 -7.83
C ILE A 265 -14.62 -8.97 -8.27
N GLU A 266 -14.22 -7.95 -7.52
CA GLU A 266 -13.00 -7.17 -7.74
C GLU A 266 -12.22 -7.09 -6.44
N PHE A 267 -10.90 -7.37 -6.50
CA PHE A 267 -9.97 -7.25 -5.37
C PHE A 267 -9.02 -6.08 -5.62
N LEU A 268 -9.14 -5.04 -4.81
CA LEU A 268 -8.31 -3.84 -4.87
C LEU A 268 -7.39 -3.82 -3.65
N PHE A 269 -6.11 -3.92 -3.84
CA PHE A 269 -5.10 -3.74 -2.79
C PHE A 269 -3.77 -3.30 -3.40
N ASN A 270 -2.89 -2.79 -2.57
CA ASN A 270 -1.51 -2.50 -2.96
C ASN A 270 -0.62 -3.65 -2.49
N PHE A 271 0.40 -3.98 -3.26
CA PHE A 271 1.44 -4.86 -2.76
C PHE A 271 2.27 -4.14 -1.71
N VAL A 272 2.72 -4.90 -0.75
CA VAL A 272 3.51 -4.45 0.40
C VAL A 272 4.92 -5.00 0.26
N TYR A 273 5.92 -4.11 0.43
CA TYR A 273 7.34 -4.45 0.31
C TYR A 273 8.09 -4.01 1.56
N ARG A 274 9.05 -4.86 1.95
CA ARG A 274 9.91 -4.62 3.10
C ARG A 274 11.36 -4.35 2.69
#